data_27f0672e5ef44f03354a421f16f824bd
#
_entry.id   27f0672e5ef44f03354a421f16f824bd
#
_cell.length_a   1.000
_cell.length_b   1.000
_cell.length_c   1.000
_cell.angle_alpha   90.00
_cell.angle_beta   90.00
_cell.angle_gamma   90.00
#
_symmetry.space_group_name_H-M   'P 1'
#
loop_
_entity.id
_entity.type
_entity.pdbx_description
1 polymer ?
#
loop_
_entity_poly.entity_id
_entity_poly.type
_entity_poly.pdbx_seq_one_letter_code
_entity_poly.pdbx_strand_id
1 'polypeptide(L)'
;MFFIERKNMKGILGRKVGMTQLFTSNGNLIPVTIVEVKPNVVTNVLTNEKNGYVATQLALEDKKRSQIKKPEINHFKKASTTPKRFVKEIRNMSGYKLGDTIDASLFSGGEIVDVTAISKGKGFAGTIKRYNQHIGPKSHGGGGGSQPIRQTGSIGDIMGNRV
;
A
#
# COMPACT_ATOMS: atom_id res chain seq x y z
N MET A 1 1.12 -17.51 -27.82
CA MET A 1 1.63 -17.09 -26.52
C MET A 1 1.59 -15.57 -26.51
N PHE A 2 0.51 -15.00 -25.98
CA PHE A 2 0.33 -13.54 -25.97
C PHE A 2 1.05 -12.97 -24.77
N PHE A 3 2.16 -12.25 -24.99
CA PHE A 3 2.77 -11.39 -23.97
C PHE A 3 1.87 -10.17 -23.82
N ILE A 4 1.14 -10.08 -22.73
CA ILE A 4 0.51 -8.81 -22.31
C ILE A 4 1.67 -7.96 -21.78
N GLU A 5 2.16 -7.02 -22.58
CA GLU A 5 3.00 -5.93 -22.09
C GLU A 5 2.20 -5.18 -21.02
N ARG A 6 2.60 -5.38 -19.78
CA ARG A 6 2.05 -4.57 -18.68
C ARG A 6 2.50 -3.15 -18.92
N LYS A 7 1.57 -2.28 -19.28
CA LYS A 7 1.75 -0.84 -19.40
C LYS A 7 2.63 -0.32 -18.26
N ASN A 8 3.53 0.60 -18.59
CA ASN A 8 4.36 1.34 -17.66
C ASN A 8 3.51 1.82 -16.47
N MET A 9 3.77 1.31 -15.26
CA MET A 9 3.00 1.68 -14.08
C MET A 9 3.49 3.03 -13.57
N LYS A 10 2.56 3.90 -13.24
CA LYS A 10 2.83 5.16 -12.53
C LYS A 10 2.69 4.92 -11.03
N GLY A 11 3.54 5.53 -10.23
CA GLY A 11 3.44 5.46 -8.78
C GLY A 11 4.14 6.63 -8.11
N ILE A 12 3.66 7.02 -6.95
CA ILE A 12 4.21 8.14 -6.18
C ILE A 12 4.02 7.91 -4.68
N LEU A 13 4.91 8.46 -3.88
CA LEU A 13 4.78 8.42 -2.43
C LEU A 13 4.11 9.71 -1.95
N GLY A 14 3.10 9.54 -1.10
CA GLY A 14 2.38 10.66 -0.50
C GLY A 14 2.06 10.42 0.96
N ARG A 15 1.63 11.47 1.64
CA ARG A 15 1.21 11.44 3.03
C ARG A 15 -0.27 11.81 3.14
N LYS A 16 -1.05 10.93 3.79
CA LYS A 16 -2.44 11.25 4.11
C LYS A 16 -2.48 12.41 5.12
N VAL A 17 -3.08 13.53 4.74
CA VAL A 17 -3.31 14.70 5.61
C VAL A 17 -4.60 14.50 6.39
N GLY A 18 -5.68 14.15 5.71
CA GLY A 18 -6.99 14.00 6.32
C GLY A 18 -8.06 13.57 5.34
N MET A 19 -9.29 13.67 5.78
CA MET A 19 -10.47 13.46 4.95
C MET A 19 -11.39 14.66 5.06
N THR A 20 -12.07 14.97 3.97
CA THR A 20 -13.10 16.01 3.88
C THR A 20 -14.22 15.56 2.97
N GLN A 21 -15.16 16.43 2.74
CA GLN A 21 -16.31 16.20 1.88
C GLN A 21 -16.37 17.29 0.82
N LEU A 22 -16.72 16.91 -0.39
CA LEU A 22 -16.97 17.83 -1.49
C LEU A 22 -18.38 17.62 -2.03
N PHE A 23 -19.02 18.72 -2.41
CA PHE A 23 -20.30 18.67 -3.10
C PHE A 23 -20.08 18.73 -4.61
N THR A 24 -20.73 17.84 -5.33
CA THR A 24 -20.78 17.91 -6.79
C THR A 24 -21.73 19.00 -7.23
N SER A 25 -21.64 19.38 -8.52
CA SER A 25 -22.60 20.31 -9.13
C SER A 25 -24.07 19.87 -9.00
N ASN A 26 -24.30 18.57 -8.88
CA ASN A 26 -25.64 17.98 -8.69
C ASN A 26 -26.08 17.92 -7.22
N GLY A 27 -25.34 18.52 -6.29
CA GLY A 27 -25.66 18.53 -4.86
C GLY A 27 -25.30 17.22 -4.11
N ASN A 28 -24.71 16.22 -4.78
CA ASN A 28 -24.29 14.99 -4.13
C ASN A 28 -23.02 15.20 -3.30
N LEU A 29 -23.01 14.66 -2.09
CA LEU A 29 -21.88 14.71 -1.17
C LEU A 29 -20.92 13.53 -1.48
N ILE A 30 -19.67 13.85 -1.74
CA ILE A 30 -18.60 12.85 -2.00
C ILE A 30 -17.55 12.96 -0.90
N PRO A 31 -17.25 11.87 -0.16
CA PRO A 31 -16.12 11.84 0.76
C PRO A 31 -14.80 11.79 -0.03
N VAL A 32 -13.85 12.65 0.34
CA VAL A 32 -12.54 12.71 -0.30
C VAL A 32 -11.41 12.59 0.72
N THR A 33 -10.32 11.97 0.32
CA THR A 33 -9.09 11.90 1.11
C THR A 33 -8.06 12.87 0.52
N ILE A 34 -7.49 13.72 1.36
CA ILE A 34 -6.43 14.64 0.98
C ILE A 34 -5.08 13.96 1.20
N VAL A 35 -4.30 13.85 0.13
CA VAL A 35 -2.95 13.31 0.15
C VAL A 35 -1.97 14.40 -0.26
N GLU A 36 -1.05 14.74 0.63
CA GLU A 36 0.08 15.63 0.34
C GLU A 36 1.15 14.84 -0.42
N VAL A 37 1.54 15.34 -1.57
CA VAL A 37 2.63 14.79 -2.37
C VAL A 37 3.74 15.82 -2.44
N LYS A 38 4.85 15.57 -1.73
CA LYS A 38 6.08 16.33 -1.88
C LYS A 38 6.91 15.75 -3.01
N PRO A 39 7.84 16.50 -3.61
CA PRO A 39 8.72 15.98 -4.65
C PRO A 39 9.40 14.68 -4.21
N ASN A 40 9.19 13.61 -4.98
CA ASN A 40 9.80 12.30 -4.79
C ASN A 40 11.08 12.22 -5.60
N VAL A 41 12.18 11.79 -4.98
CA VAL A 41 13.48 11.65 -5.66
C VAL A 41 13.70 10.21 -6.05
N VAL A 42 14.14 9.98 -7.29
CA VAL A 42 14.54 8.67 -7.79
C VAL A 42 15.94 8.33 -7.24
N THR A 43 16.00 7.34 -6.36
CA THR A 43 17.25 6.92 -5.69
C THR A 43 17.91 5.71 -6.32
N ASN A 44 17.16 4.92 -7.06
CA ASN A 44 17.71 3.80 -7.82
C ASN A 44 16.77 3.43 -8.98
N VAL A 45 17.36 2.92 -10.05
CA VAL A 45 16.64 2.38 -11.20
C VAL A 45 17.09 0.94 -11.39
N LEU A 46 16.17 0.01 -11.25
CA LEU A 46 16.40 -1.42 -11.37
C LEU A 46 16.02 -1.88 -12.77
N THR A 47 16.93 -2.61 -13.40
CA THR A 47 16.76 -3.15 -14.75
C THR A 47 16.72 -4.67 -14.73
N ASN A 48 16.07 -5.25 -15.71
CA ASN A 48 15.94 -6.71 -15.80
C ASN A 48 17.32 -7.42 -15.88
N GLU A 49 18.28 -6.81 -16.55
CA GLU A 49 19.61 -7.38 -16.73
C GLU A 49 20.41 -7.52 -15.42
N LYS A 50 20.30 -6.54 -14.52
CA LYS A 50 21.05 -6.50 -13.26
C LYS A 50 20.30 -7.10 -12.09
N ASN A 51 18.98 -6.94 -12.04
CA ASN A 51 18.17 -7.24 -10.87
C ASN A 51 17.09 -8.30 -11.14
N GLY A 52 16.88 -8.72 -12.40
CA GLY A 52 15.85 -9.67 -12.77
C GLY A 52 14.43 -9.10 -12.84
N TYR A 53 14.26 -7.80 -12.59
CA TYR A 53 12.98 -7.10 -12.73
C TYR A 53 13.19 -5.60 -12.96
N VAL A 54 12.18 -4.96 -13.50
CA VAL A 54 12.17 -3.50 -13.72
C VAL A 54 11.44 -2.80 -12.60
N ALA A 55 12.08 -1.82 -11.97
CA ALA A 55 11.46 -0.99 -10.94
C ALA A 55 12.20 0.35 -10.80
N THR A 56 11.48 1.36 -10.32
CA THR A 56 12.06 2.64 -9.93
C THR A 56 11.90 2.83 -8.43
N GLN A 57 13.00 3.09 -7.74
CA GLN A 57 13.00 3.34 -6.31
C GLN A 57 12.81 4.82 -6.03
N LEU A 58 11.73 5.16 -5.34
CA LEU A 58 11.36 6.52 -4.94
C LEU A 58 11.67 6.76 -3.47
N ALA A 59 12.07 7.97 -3.16
CA ALA A 59 12.36 8.39 -1.80
C ALA A 59 11.70 9.72 -1.44
N LEU A 60 11.17 9.79 -0.22
CA LEU A 60 10.39 10.93 0.29
C LEU A 60 10.84 11.31 1.70
N GLU A 61 10.76 12.60 2.02
CA GLU A 61 11.09 13.24 3.29
C GLU A 61 12.55 13.01 3.76
N ASP A 62 13.18 14.07 4.22
CA ASP A 62 14.54 14.00 4.77
C ASP A 62 14.58 13.28 6.12
N LYS A 63 15.59 12.47 6.31
CA LYS A 63 15.82 11.74 7.55
C LYS A 63 16.59 12.63 8.53
N LYS A 64 16.19 12.61 9.81
CA LYS A 64 16.91 13.33 10.87
C LYS A 64 18.36 12.85 10.97
N ARG A 65 19.31 13.76 11.15
CA ARG A 65 20.75 13.44 11.21
C ARG A 65 21.09 12.36 12.23
N SER A 66 20.44 12.35 13.39
CA SER A 66 20.64 11.34 14.43
C SER A 66 20.24 9.92 14.03
N GLN A 67 19.42 9.76 13.00
CA GLN A 67 18.92 8.47 12.53
C GLN A 67 19.63 7.96 11.27
N ILE A 68 20.58 8.74 10.74
CA ILE A 68 21.30 8.40 9.50
C ILE A 68 22.43 7.42 9.82
N LYS A 69 22.46 6.28 9.10
CA LYS A 69 23.53 5.30 9.20
C LYS A 69 24.54 5.50 8.07
N LYS A 70 25.82 5.21 8.34
CA LYS A 70 26.91 5.35 7.37
C LYS A 70 26.65 4.69 6.00
N PRO A 71 26.13 3.47 5.90
CA PRO A 71 25.83 2.84 4.60
C PRO A 71 24.78 3.60 3.79
N GLU A 72 23.77 4.18 4.47
CA GLU A 72 22.70 4.95 3.81
C GLU A 72 23.27 6.17 3.07
N ILE A 73 24.23 6.86 3.67
CA ILE A 73 24.84 8.05 3.08
C ILE A 73 25.41 7.74 1.68
N ASN A 74 26.11 6.60 1.55
CA ASN A 74 26.70 6.22 0.27
C ASN A 74 25.65 5.84 -0.78
N HIS A 75 24.53 5.25 -0.34
CA HIS A 75 23.42 4.93 -1.23
C HIS A 75 22.80 6.20 -1.81
N PHE A 76 22.50 7.19 -0.97
CA PHE A 76 21.86 8.43 -1.41
C PHE A 76 22.81 9.38 -2.15
N LYS A 77 24.12 9.32 -1.88
CA LYS A 77 25.13 10.06 -2.64
C LYS A 77 25.11 9.73 -4.13
N LYS A 78 24.85 8.47 -4.50
CA LYS A 78 24.73 8.06 -5.90
C LYS A 78 23.63 8.80 -6.64
N ALA A 79 22.55 9.13 -5.95
CA ALA A 79 21.40 9.90 -6.48
C ALA A 79 21.54 11.41 -6.22
N SER A 80 22.71 11.88 -5.77
CA SER A 80 22.97 13.30 -5.44
C SER A 80 21.93 13.91 -4.48
N THR A 81 21.42 13.10 -3.54
CA THR A 81 20.38 13.54 -2.59
C THR A 81 20.75 13.22 -1.14
N THR A 82 20.09 13.86 -0.22
CA THR A 82 20.17 13.58 1.22
C THR A 82 19.49 12.27 1.58
N PRO A 83 19.89 11.59 2.67
CA PRO A 83 19.20 10.41 3.15
C PRO A 83 17.74 10.68 3.43
N LYS A 84 16.85 9.90 2.82
CA LYS A 84 15.39 10.04 2.93
C LYS A 84 14.82 9.03 3.94
N ARG A 85 13.66 9.39 4.50
CA ARG A 85 12.99 8.59 5.52
C ARG A 85 12.21 7.42 4.93
N PHE A 86 11.47 7.67 3.87
CA PHE A 86 10.63 6.68 3.21
C PHE A 86 11.24 6.35 1.85
N VAL A 87 11.49 5.07 1.64
CA VAL A 87 12.03 4.55 0.37
C VAL A 87 11.17 3.36 -0.03
N LYS A 88 10.65 3.38 -1.25
CA LYS A 88 9.84 2.29 -1.80
C LYS A 88 10.13 2.11 -3.28
N GLU A 89 10.04 0.87 -3.73
CA GLU A 89 10.18 0.49 -5.13
C GLU A 89 8.79 0.38 -5.77
N ILE A 90 8.67 1.00 -6.93
CA ILE A 90 7.48 0.88 -7.78
C ILE A 90 7.86 -0.04 -8.94
N ARG A 91 7.29 -1.23 -8.96
CA ARG A 91 7.54 -2.22 -10.02
C ARG A 91 6.92 -1.78 -11.34
N ASN A 92 7.54 -2.19 -12.44
CA ASN A 92 7.12 -1.87 -13.80
C ASN A 92 7.04 -0.36 -14.10
N MET A 93 7.77 0.47 -13.35
CA MET A 93 7.94 1.88 -13.59
C MET A 93 9.31 2.11 -14.22
N SER A 94 9.34 2.61 -15.46
CA SER A 94 10.57 2.84 -16.25
C SER A 94 10.58 4.24 -16.85
N GLY A 95 11.73 4.63 -17.43
CA GLY A 95 11.87 5.92 -18.11
C GLY A 95 12.42 7.05 -17.23
N TYR A 96 12.82 6.76 -16.00
CA TYR A 96 13.39 7.75 -15.08
C TYR A 96 14.89 7.53 -14.91
N LYS A 97 15.60 8.60 -14.58
CA LYS A 97 17.04 8.58 -14.27
C LYS A 97 17.27 8.78 -12.78
N LEU A 98 18.44 8.37 -12.32
CA LEU A 98 18.88 8.61 -10.95
C LEU A 98 18.91 10.13 -10.68
N GLY A 99 18.29 10.54 -9.55
CA GLY A 99 18.22 11.94 -9.16
C GLY A 99 17.02 12.71 -9.71
N ASP A 100 16.24 12.13 -10.63
CA ASP A 100 15.02 12.78 -11.12
C ASP A 100 14.04 13.02 -9.98
N THR A 101 13.28 14.10 -10.09
CA THR A 101 12.19 14.45 -9.16
C THR A 101 10.85 14.21 -9.82
N ILE A 102 9.96 13.55 -9.09
CA ILE A 102 8.60 13.23 -9.54
C ILE A 102 7.60 13.91 -8.61
N ASP A 103 6.70 14.68 -9.20
CA ASP A 103 5.66 15.42 -8.51
C ASP A 103 4.26 14.88 -8.81
N ALA A 104 3.25 15.47 -8.17
CA ALA A 104 1.86 15.10 -8.36
C ALA A 104 1.36 15.26 -9.81
N SER A 105 2.06 16.05 -10.63
CA SER A 105 1.76 16.24 -12.06
C SER A 105 1.86 14.96 -12.90
N LEU A 106 2.45 13.88 -12.34
CA LEU A 106 2.45 12.56 -12.95
C LEU A 106 1.02 12.02 -13.19
N PHE A 107 0.07 12.43 -12.37
CA PHE A 107 -1.33 12.02 -12.44
C PHE A 107 -2.21 13.15 -12.97
N SER A 108 -3.15 12.80 -13.82
CA SER A 108 -4.16 13.73 -14.32
C SER A 108 -5.47 13.59 -13.55
N GLY A 109 -6.28 14.65 -13.53
CA GLY A 109 -7.59 14.61 -12.87
C GLY A 109 -8.50 13.55 -13.52
N GLY A 110 -9.19 12.76 -12.69
CA GLY A 110 -10.07 11.68 -13.12
C GLY A 110 -9.41 10.31 -13.33
N GLU A 111 -8.10 10.18 -13.14
CA GLU A 111 -7.44 8.87 -13.16
C GLU A 111 -7.85 8.03 -11.94
N ILE A 112 -8.10 6.74 -12.19
CA ILE A 112 -8.34 5.75 -11.13
C ILE A 112 -6.99 5.28 -10.61
N VAL A 113 -6.79 5.35 -9.29
CA VAL A 113 -5.54 5.00 -8.63
C VAL A 113 -5.75 3.97 -7.53
N ASP A 114 -4.79 3.07 -7.38
CA ASP A 114 -4.71 2.16 -6.26
C ASP A 114 -3.89 2.77 -5.12
N VAL A 115 -4.38 2.69 -3.90
CA VAL A 115 -3.71 3.24 -2.72
C VAL A 115 -3.31 2.14 -1.76
N THR A 116 -2.00 2.02 -1.50
CA THR A 116 -1.45 1.08 -0.52
C THR A 116 -0.92 1.84 0.70
N ALA A 117 -1.41 1.48 1.88
CA ALA A 117 -0.99 2.12 3.12
C ALA A 117 -1.05 1.17 4.32
N ILE A 118 -0.39 1.55 5.40
CA ILE A 118 -0.51 0.86 6.68
C ILE A 118 -1.69 1.46 7.44
N SER A 119 -2.68 0.63 7.76
CA SER A 119 -3.85 1.06 8.53
C SER A 119 -3.50 1.32 10.00
N LYS A 120 -4.34 2.10 10.68
CA LYS A 120 -4.21 2.28 12.14
C LYS A 120 -4.38 0.94 12.85
N GLY A 121 -3.58 0.69 13.87
CA GLY A 121 -3.74 -0.46 14.74
C GLY A 121 -5.10 -0.43 15.45
N LYS A 122 -5.73 -1.60 15.57
CA LYS A 122 -7.03 -1.79 16.25
C LYS A 122 -6.88 -2.54 17.57
N GLY A 123 -5.66 -2.74 18.05
CA GLY A 123 -5.35 -3.54 19.22
C GLY A 123 -5.64 -5.03 19.00
N PHE A 124 -5.76 -5.76 20.09
CA PHE A 124 -6.18 -7.16 20.05
C PHE A 124 -7.67 -7.24 19.73
N ALA A 125 -8.03 -7.92 18.67
CA ALA A 125 -9.42 -8.10 18.23
C ALA A 125 -9.76 -9.59 18.15
N GLY A 126 -10.93 -9.97 18.67
CA GLY A 126 -11.45 -11.33 18.53
C GLY A 126 -11.71 -11.70 17.07
N THR A 127 -11.73 -13.00 16.80
CA THR A 127 -11.87 -13.56 15.44
C THR A 127 -13.10 -13.08 14.69
N ILE A 128 -14.22 -12.93 15.39
CA ILE A 128 -15.48 -12.44 14.82
C ILE A 128 -15.30 -11.01 14.26
N LYS A 129 -14.71 -10.11 15.05
CA LYS A 129 -14.47 -8.73 14.63
C LYS A 129 -13.39 -8.60 13.56
N ARG A 130 -12.32 -9.41 13.67
CA ARG A 130 -11.16 -9.32 12.79
C ARG A 130 -11.40 -9.92 11.41
N TYR A 131 -12.14 -11.05 11.36
CA TYR A 131 -12.32 -11.84 10.15
C TYR A 131 -13.78 -11.96 9.70
N ASN A 132 -14.69 -11.20 10.32
CA ASN A 132 -16.13 -11.24 10.04
C ASN A 132 -16.73 -12.66 10.14
N GLN A 133 -16.25 -13.46 11.09
CA GLN A 133 -16.76 -14.81 11.31
C GLN A 133 -18.17 -14.75 11.90
N HIS A 134 -19.02 -15.68 11.47
CA HIS A 134 -20.36 -15.78 11.97
C HIS A 134 -20.41 -16.41 13.36
N ILE A 135 -21.36 -15.94 14.16
CA ILE A 135 -21.72 -16.56 15.42
C ILE A 135 -22.71 -17.69 15.08
N GLY A 136 -22.54 -18.86 15.66
CA GLY A 136 -23.42 -19.99 15.47
C GLY A 136 -24.84 -19.73 15.99
N PRO A 137 -25.82 -20.61 15.67
CA PRO A 137 -27.21 -20.47 16.11
C PRO A 137 -27.34 -20.53 17.62
N LYS A 138 -28.27 -19.74 18.19
CA LYS A 138 -28.54 -19.71 19.64
C LYS A 138 -29.33 -20.93 20.14
N SER A 139 -29.93 -21.69 19.23
CA SER A 139 -30.78 -22.86 19.51
C SER A 139 -30.40 -24.03 18.59
N HIS A 140 -31.15 -25.12 18.62
CA HIS A 140 -30.95 -26.33 17.81
C HIS A 140 -29.70 -27.15 18.15
N GLY A 141 -29.47 -27.39 19.45
CA GLY A 141 -28.47 -28.34 19.90
C GLY A 141 -27.02 -27.84 19.94
N GLY A 142 -26.83 -26.55 20.06
CA GLY A 142 -25.50 -25.96 20.30
C GLY A 142 -24.96 -26.29 21.68
N GLY A 143 -24.58 -27.55 21.92
CA GLY A 143 -23.82 -28.03 23.06
C GLY A 143 -24.15 -27.45 24.45
N GLY A 144 -25.22 -27.91 25.08
CA GLY A 144 -25.51 -27.54 26.47
C GLY A 144 -25.92 -26.09 26.71
N GLY A 145 -26.55 -25.45 25.71
CA GLY A 145 -27.03 -24.07 25.80
C GLY A 145 -26.00 -22.98 25.50
N SER A 146 -24.77 -23.35 25.17
CA SER A 146 -23.75 -22.40 24.74
C SER A 146 -23.77 -22.22 23.24
N GLN A 147 -23.90 -20.96 22.82
CA GLN A 147 -23.79 -20.60 21.43
C GLN A 147 -22.36 -20.81 20.93
N PRO A 148 -22.12 -21.57 19.84
CA PRO A 148 -20.79 -21.68 19.27
C PRO A 148 -20.37 -20.32 18.72
N ILE A 149 -19.37 -19.74 19.37
CA ILE A 149 -18.76 -18.45 19.00
C ILE A 149 -17.28 -18.65 18.68
N ARG A 150 -16.73 -17.75 17.84
CA ARG A 150 -15.33 -17.76 17.44
C ARG A 150 -14.90 -18.99 16.63
N GLN A 151 -15.83 -19.65 15.98
CA GLN A 151 -15.52 -20.75 15.06
C GLN A 151 -15.31 -20.24 13.64
N THR A 152 -14.44 -20.91 12.92
CA THR A 152 -14.20 -20.59 11.50
C THR A 152 -15.35 -21.05 10.59
N GLY A 153 -16.25 -21.84 11.08
CA GLY A 153 -17.28 -22.51 10.30
C GLY A 153 -16.75 -23.78 9.64
N SER A 154 -17.46 -24.29 8.66
CA SER A 154 -17.04 -25.46 7.89
C SER A 154 -15.98 -25.02 6.86
N ILE A 155 -14.72 -25.37 7.10
CA ILE A 155 -13.57 -25.08 6.22
C ILE A 155 -13.00 -26.35 5.62
N GLY A 156 -13.82 -27.35 5.42
CA GLY A 156 -13.42 -28.63 4.84
C GLY A 156 -14.58 -29.59 4.82
N ASP A 157 -14.38 -30.69 4.13
CA ASP A 157 -15.31 -31.80 4.11
C ASP A 157 -15.28 -32.57 5.45
N ILE A 158 -16.40 -33.22 5.79
CA ILE A 158 -16.54 -34.13 6.95
C ILE A 158 -15.49 -35.25 6.91
N MET A 159 -15.07 -35.64 5.74
CA MET A 159 -14.03 -36.66 5.50
C MET A 159 -12.59 -36.16 5.70
N GLY A 160 -12.38 -34.93 6.18
CA GLY A 160 -11.06 -34.39 6.46
C GLY A 160 -10.29 -33.90 5.24
N ASN A 161 -10.95 -33.71 4.11
CA ASN A 161 -10.35 -33.05 2.96
C ASN A 161 -9.97 -31.61 3.33
N ARG A 162 -8.71 -31.28 3.10
CA ARG A 162 -8.20 -29.93 3.36
C ARG A 162 -8.62 -29.00 2.20
N VAL A 163 -9.07 -27.83 2.55
CA VAL A 163 -9.25 -26.70 1.62
C VAL A 163 -7.90 -26.07 1.33
#